data_e6b54754914473b91f0c6fc2cd7127eb
#
_entry.id   e6b54754914473b91f0c6fc2cd7127eb
#
_cell.length_a   1.000
_cell.length_b   1.000
_cell.length_c   1.000
_cell.angle_alpha   90.00
_cell.angle_beta   90.00
_cell.angle_gamma   90.00
#
_symmetry.space_group_name_H-M   'P 1'
#
loop_
_entity.id
_entity.type
_entity.pdbx_description
1 polymer ?
#
loop_
_entity_poly.entity_id
_entity_poly.type
_entity_poly.pdbx_seq_one_letter_code
_entity_poly.pdbx_strand_id
1 'polypeptide(L)'
;MSVLEENGQDVTVLILGGGRGSRLSPLTMRRSKPAVPVAGKYRLIDIPISNAINSGMERMYVLTQFNSVSLHRHIGRTYRFDAFSKGYVQILAAQQTPTVQTWFQGTADAVRQNIKIISQIYGDHVLILSGDHMYRMDYRQLLNDHIENRADITIAVKPCSEKEIAGFGAAMVDESGRIIEFREKPATPDARKGMEVVPSLLESKGVSADLPYIASMGVYIFRK
;
A
#
# COMPACT_ATOMS: atom_id res chain seq x y z
N MET A 1 14.68 -14.56 -19.41
CA MET A 1 13.82 -13.96 -18.37
C MET A 1 14.47 -14.28 -17.03
N SER A 2 14.74 -13.30 -16.21
CA SER A 2 15.28 -13.54 -14.88
C SER A 2 14.15 -14.06 -13.97
N VAL A 3 14.49 -14.83 -12.93
CA VAL A 3 13.54 -15.29 -11.89
C VAL A 3 12.71 -14.12 -11.33
N LEU A 4 13.26 -12.89 -11.36
CA LEU A 4 12.60 -11.66 -10.93
C LEU A 4 11.47 -11.20 -11.86
N GLU A 5 11.55 -11.51 -13.17
CA GLU A 5 10.49 -11.17 -14.14
C GLU A 5 9.33 -12.15 -14.05
N GLU A 6 9.58 -13.42 -13.72
CA GLU A 6 8.53 -14.41 -13.49
C GLU A 6 7.73 -14.13 -12.21
N ASN A 7 8.40 -13.80 -11.11
CA ASN A 7 7.74 -13.54 -9.82
C ASN A 7 6.83 -12.30 -9.83
N GLY A 8 7.17 -11.26 -10.59
CA GLY A 8 6.34 -10.05 -10.70
C GLY A 8 4.97 -10.30 -11.37
N GLN A 9 4.88 -11.30 -12.24
CA GLN A 9 3.62 -11.68 -12.90
C GLN A 9 2.64 -12.40 -11.97
N ASP A 10 3.09 -12.92 -10.84
CA ASP A 10 2.26 -13.66 -9.87
C ASP A 10 1.74 -12.75 -8.73
N VAL A 11 1.92 -11.44 -8.86
CA VAL A 11 1.44 -10.46 -7.89
C VAL A 11 0.22 -9.72 -8.40
N THR A 12 -0.82 -9.67 -7.57
CA THR A 12 -1.96 -8.77 -7.76
C THR A 12 -1.78 -7.53 -6.90
N VAL A 13 -1.85 -6.34 -7.51
CA VAL A 13 -1.70 -5.07 -6.81
C VAL A 13 -3.07 -4.48 -6.48
N LEU A 14 -3.30 -4.16 -5.21
CA LEU A 14 -4.50 -3.46 -4.73
C LEU A 14 -4.12 -2.05 -4.30
N ILE A 15 -4.68 -1.03 -4.94
CA ILE A 15 -4.42 0.37 -4.62
C ILE A 15 -5.64 0.97 -3.93
N LEU A 16 -5.46 1.43 -2.70
CA LEU A 16 -6.54 1.97 -1.87
C LEU A 16 -6.83 3.43 -2.25
N GLY A 17 -7.88 3.65 -3.02
CA GLY A 17 -8.26 4.96 -3.59
C GLY A 17 -9.48 5.65 -2.96
N GLY A 18 -9.99 5.15 -1.84
CA GLY A 18 -11.29 5.55 -1.29
C GLY A 18 -11.31 6.67 -0.25
N GLY A 19 -10.18 7.23 0.15
CA GLY A 19 -10.10 8.21 1.23
C GLY A 19 -10.71 9.59 0.91
N ARG A 20 -11.41 10.21 1.88
CA ARG A 20 -11.98 11.56 1.76
C ARG A 20 -10.91 12.64 1.56
N GLY A 21 -9.76 12.51 2.24
CA GLY A 21 -8.63 13.44 2.11
C GLY A 21 -8.91 14.84 2.64
N SER A 22 -9.69 14.97 3.71
CA SER A 22 -10.13 16.25 4.30
C SER A 22 -8.98 17.22 4.60
N ARG A 23 -7.80 16.71 4.94
CA ARG A 23 -6.59 17.50 5.21
C ARG A 23 -6.06 18.26 3.97
N LEU A 24 -6.44 17.85 2.77
CA LEU A 24 -6.07 18.51 1.51
C LEU A 24 -7.18 19.40 0.95
N SER A 25 -8.16 19.78 1.77
CA SER A 25 -9.15 20.79 1.37
C SER A 25 -8.44 22.12 1.00
N PRO A 26 -8.88 22.82 -0.06
CA PRO A 26 -10.05 22.58 -0.91
C PRO A 26 -9.83 21.61 -2.10
N LEU A 27 -8.62 21.07 -2.30
CA LEU A 27 -8.28 20.24 -3.45
C LEU A 27 -9.14 18.97 -3.55
N THR A 28 -9.62 18.47 -2.40
CA THR A 28 -10.43 17.25 -2.30
C THR A 28 -11.95 17.48 -2.22
N MET A 29 -12.41 18.73 -2.32
CA MET A 29 -13.86 19.03 -2.28
C MET A 29 -14.66 18.32 -3.39
N ARG A 30 -14.08 18.19 -4.58
CA ARG A 30 -14.76 17.64 -5.78
C ARG A 30 -14.09 16.38 -6.34
N ARG A 31 -13.13 15.81 -5.62
CA ARG A 31 -12.38 14.61 -6.05
C ARG A 31 -11.80 13.85 -4.86
N SER A 32 -11.59 12.57 -5.02
CA SER A 32 -10.86 11.77 -4.03
C SER A 32 -9.40 12.21 -3.93
N LYS A 33 -8.75 11.95 -2.79
CA LYS A 33 -7.34 12.30 -2.55
C LYS A 33 -6.40 11.77 -3.64
N PRO A 34 -6.48 10.50 -4.09
CA PRO A 34 -5.64 9.99 -5.18
C PRO A 34 -5.80 10.70 -6.52
N ALA A 35 -6.94 11.39 -6.73
CA ALA A 35 -7.22 12.15 -7.94
C ALA A 35 -6.70 13.60 -7.92
N VAL A 36 -6.01 14.02 -6.85
CA VAL A 36 -5.43 15.36 -6.75
C VAL A 36 -4.30 15.50 -7.78
N PRO A 37 -4.31 16.57 -8.60
CA PRO A 37 -3.27 16.82 -9.60
C PRO A 37 -1.91 17.07 -8.97
N VAL A 38 -0.86 16.54 -9.62
CA VAL A 38 0.55 16.73 -9.27
C VAL A 38 1.32 17.05 -10.56
N ALA A 39 2.27 17.97 -10.49
CA ALA A 39 3.15 18.34 -11.61
C ALA A 39 2.42 18.60 -12.95
N GLY A 40 1.26 19.25 -12.89
CA GLY A 40 0.48 19.67 -14.05
C GLY A 40 -0.44 18.58 -14.61
N LYS A 41 0.09 17.49 -15.15
CA LYS A 41 -0.70 16.44 -15.84
C LYS A 41 -0.95 15.18 -15.04
N TYR A 42 -0.13 14.89 -14.03
CA TYR A 42 -0.23 13.68 -13.22
C TYR A 42 -1.23 13.84 -12.06
N ARG A 43 -1.55 12.74 -11.42
CA ARG A 43 -2.32 12.66 -10.18
C ARG A 43 -1.56 11.85 -9.14
N LEU A 44 -1.89 11.98 -7.87
CA LEU A 44 -1.23 11.22 -6.80
C LEU A 44 -1.21 9.72 -7.08
N ILE A 45 -2.30 9.16 -7.59
CA ILE A 45 -2.43 7.74 -7.92
C ILE A 45 -1.41 7.25 -8.97
N ASP A 46 -0.91 8.15 -9.83
CA ASP A 46 0.03 7.77 -10.90
C ASP A 46 1.38 7.32 -10.33
N ILE A 47 1.73 7.76 -9.11
CA ILE A 47 2.99 7.39 -8.46
C ILE A 47 2.99 5.89 -8.09
N PRO A 48 2.05 5.37 -7.25
CA PRO A 48 2.03 3.95 -6.94
C PRO A 48 1.76 3.07 -8.17
N ILE A 49 0.94 3.50 -9.14
CA ILE A 49 0.73 2.76 -10.39
C ILE A 49 2.05 2.67 -11.17
N SER A 50 2.76 3.78 -11.35
CA SER A 50 4.05 3.80 -12.07
C SER A 50 5.12 2.97 -11.38
N ASN A 51 5.20 3.01 -10.04
CA ASN A 51 6.11 2.14 -9.28
C ASN A 51 5.77 0.65 -9.51
N ALA A 52 4.48 0.27 -9.53
CA ALA A 52 4.06 -1.10 -9.78
C ALA A 52 4.42 -1.55 -11.20
N ILE A 53 4.13 -0.74 -12.22
CA ILE A 53 4.50 -1.03 -13.62
C ILE A 53 6.02 -1.19 -13.75
N ASN A 54 6.80 -0.27 -13.19
CA ASN A 54 8.27 -0.32 -13.23
C ASN A 54 8.84 -1.53 -12.45
N SER A 55 8.06 -2.10 -11.54
CA SER A 55 8.38 -3.34 -10.81
C SER A 55 7.90 -4.60 -11.56
N GLY A 56 7.34 -4.48 -12.77
CA GLY A 56 6.79 -5.61 -13.53
C GLY A 56 5.46 -6.16 -12.99
N MET A 57 4.79 -5.42 -12.09
CA MET A 57 3.53 -5.82 -11.46
C MET A 57 2.38 -5.07 -12.13
N GLU A 58 1.87 -5.63 -13.24
CA GLU A 58 0.95 -4.93 -14.14
C GLU A 58 -0.54 -5.27 -13.91
N ARG A 59 -0.87 -6.20 -12.99
CA ARG A 59 -2.25 -6.57 -12.67
C ARG A 59 -2.72 -5.79 -11.46
N MET A 60 -3.46 -4.71 -11.71
CA MET A 60 -3.81 -3.75 -10.66
C MET A 60 -5.31 -3.53 -10.53
N TYR A 61 -5.76 -3.43 -9.29
CA TYR A 61 -7.11 -3.02 -8.92
C TYR A 61 -7.06 -1.78 -8.06
N VAL A 62 -7.88 -0.79 -8.38
CA VAL A 62 -8.02 0.44 -7.60
C VAL A 62 -9.37 0.41 -6.86
N LEU A 63 -9.31 0.32 -5.53
CA LEU A 63 -10.48 0.30 -4.67
C LEU A 63 -10.95 1.73 -4.41
N THR A 64 -12.20 2.04 -4.80
CA THR A 64 -12.71 3.42 -4.77
C THR A 64 -14.09 3.50 -4.11
N GLN A 65 -14.39 4.63 -3.46
CA GLN A 65 -15.74 4.93 -2.98
C GLN A 65 -16.08 6.43 -2.99
N PHE A 66 -15.25 7.29 -2.43
CA PHE A 66 -15.57 8.72 -2.25
C PHE A 66 -15.11 9.55 -3.45
N ASN A 67 -16.01 10.41 -3.99
CA ASN A 67 -15.72 11.36 -5.09
C ASN A 67 -14.87 10.76 -6.23
N SER A 68 -15.18 9.52 -6.64
CA SER A 68 -14.33 8.69 -7.49
C SER A 68 -14.41 9.00 -8.99
N VAL A 69 -15.43 9.73 -9.47
CA VAL A 69 -15.67 9.94 -10.91
C VAL A 69 -14.45 10.50 -11.65
N SER A 70 -13.78 11.50 -11.07
CA SER A 70 -12.59 12.09 -11.71
C SER A 70 -11.39 11.12 -11.71
N LEU A 71 -11.29 10.25 -10.71
CA LEU A 71 -10.28 9.20 -10.62
C LEU A 71 -10.53 8.13 -11.69
N HIS A 72 -11.77 7.63 -11.80
CA HIS A 72 -12.17 6.64 -12.80
C HIS A 72 -11.88 7.13 -14.22
N ARG A 73 -12.25 8.39 -14.52
CA ARG A 73 -11.97 8.99 -15.81
C ARG A 73 -10.47 9.09 -16.12
N HIS A 74 -9.67 9.44 -15.11
CA HIS A 74 -8.21 9.53 -15.29
C HIS A 74 -7.62 8.15 -15.56
N ILE A 75 -7.90 7.15 -14.73
CA ILE A 75 -7.41 5.78 -14.90
C ILE A 75 -7.77 5.22 -16.27
N GLY A 76 -9.05 5.28 -16.66
CA GLY A 76 -9.52 4.72 -17.93
C GLY A 76 -8.98 5.44 -19.19
N ARG A 77 -8.45 6.66 -19.05
CA ARG A 77 -7.81 7.39 -20.17
C ARG A 77 -6.31 7.21 -20.22
N THR A 78 -5.67 7.06 -19.06
CA THR A 78 -4.21 7.07 -18.94
C THR A 78 -3.63 5.68 -19.07
N TYR A 79 -4.23 4.68 -18.43
CA TYR A 79 -3.69 3.31 -18.35
C TYR A 79 -4.43 2.39 -19.32
N ARG A 80 -3.88 2.28 -20.52
CA ARG A 80 -4.38 1.39 -21.58
C ARG A 80 -3.29 0.41 -21.94
N PHE A 81 -3.50 -0.83 -21.60
CA PHE A 81 -2.65 -1.93 -22.03
C PHE A 81 -3.12 -2.41 -23.41
N ASP A 82 -2.21 -2.90 -24.22
CA ASP A 82 -2.57 -3.46 -25.52
C ASP A 82 -3.25 -4.83 -25.39
N ALA A 83 -3.86 -5.31 -26.48
CA ALA A 83 -4.64 -6.55 -26.49
C ALA A 83 -3.78 -7.82 -26.24
N PHE A 84 -2.47 -7.73 -26.37
CA PHE A 84 -1.53 -8.85 -26.16
C PHE A 84 -0.92 -8.83 -24.77
N SER A 85 -0.98 -7.68 -24.06
CA SER A 85 -0.53 -7.55 -22.68
C SER A 85 -1.48 -8.26 -21.73
N LYS A 86 -0.94 -8.90 -20.70
CA LYS A 86 -1.70 -9.45 -19.58
C LYS A 86 -1.98 -8.41 -18.48
N GLY A 87 -1.42 -7.20 -18.63
CA GLY A 87 -1.56 -6.11 -17.67
C GLY A 87 -2.91 -5.40 -17.76
N TYR A 88 -3.36 -4.86 -16.64
CA TYR A 88 -4.56 -4.03 -16.55
C TYR A 88 -4.57 -3.16 -15.30
N VAL A 89 -5.30 -2.04 -15.36
CA VAL A 89 -5.70 -1.27 -14.19
C VAL A 89 -7.23 -1.22 -14.16
N GLN A 90 -7.84 -2.00 -13.29
CA GLN A 90 -9.29 -2.08 -13.12
C GLN A 90 -9.75 -1.37 -11.85
N ILE A 91 -10.99 -0.92 -11.85
CA ILE A 91 -11.58 -0.23 -10.71
C ILE A 91 -12.54 -1.18 -10.00
N LEU A 92 -12.33 -1.33 -8.69
CA LEU A 92 -13.26 -1.98 -7.77
C LEU A 92 -13.94 -0.89 -6.92
N ALA A 93 -15.07 -0.41 -7.39
CA ALA A 93 -15.86 0.55 -6.64
C ALA A 93 -16.62 -0.16 -5.49
N ALA A 94 -16.84 0.56 -4.39
CA ALA A 94 -17.74 0.06 -3.34
C ALA A 94 -19.12 -0.24 -3.93
N GLN A 95 -19.65 -1.42 -3.63
CA GLN A 95 -20.90 -1.91 -4.17
C GLN A 95 -21.86 -2.27 -3.05
N GLN A 96 -23.14 -2.00 -3.27
CA GLN A 96 -24.21 -2.61 -2.47
C GLN A 96 -24.54 -3.97 -3.06
N THR A 97 -24.56 -4.98 -2.21
CA THR A 97 -24.96 -6.35 -2.56
C THR A 97 -26.12 -6.77 -1.63
N PRO A 98 -26.82 -7.85 -1.92
CA PRO A 98 -27.86 -8.36 -1.00
C PRO A 98 -27.37 -8.62 0.43
N THR A 99 -26.05 -8.90 0.59
CA THR A 99 -25.42 -9.22 1.88
C THR A 99 -24.62 -8.06 2.48
N VAL A 100 -24.27 -7.04 1.70
CA VAL A 100 -23.47 -5.88 2.15
C VAL A 100 -24.09 -4.61 1.61
N GLN A 101 -24.64 -3.78 2.52
CA GLN A 101 -25.31 -2.53 2.16
C GLN A 101 -24.55 -1.27 2.61
N THR A 102 -23.33 -1.44 3.14
CA THR A 102 -22.54 -0.34 3.68
C THR A 102 -21.35 0.01 2.79
N TRP A 103 -20.93 1.26 2.86
CA TRP A 103 -19.66 1.71 2.31
C TRP A 103 -18.48 1.05 3.05
N PHE A 104 -17.30 1.04 2.42
CA PHE A 104 -16.07 0.57 3.09
C PHE A 104 -15.85 1.34 4.40
N GLN A 105 -15.76 0.64 5.51
CA GLN A 105 -15.57 1.20 6.85
C GLN A 105 -14.11 1.51 7.17
N GLY A 106 -13.21 1.16 6.27
CA GLY A 106 -11.76 1.40 6.39
C GLY A 106 -10.98 0.68 5.30
N THR A 107 -9.67 0.77 5.35
CA THR A 107 -8.78 0.18 4.34
C THR A 107 -8.85 -1.35 4.33
N ALA A 108 -8.80 -1.98 5.51
CA ALA A 108 -8.92 -3.43 5.63
C ALA A 108 -10.30 -3.93 5.19
N ASP A 109 -11.37 -3.18 5.52
CA ASP A 109 -12.73 -3.52 5.11
C ASP A 109 -12.91 -3.45 3.59
N ALA A 110 -12.27 -2.47 2.93
CA ALA A 110 -12.27 -2.37 1.47
C ALA A 110 -11.69 -3.64 0.81
N VAL A 111 -10.59 -4.17 1.35
CA VAL A 111 -10.00 -5.42 0.88
C VAL A 111 -10.92 -6.60 1.21
N ARG A 112 -11.42 -6.69 2.44
CA ARG A 112 -12.30 -7.77 2.90
C ARG A 112 -13.58 -7.90 2.07
N GLN A 113 -14.24 -6.79 1.73
CA GLN A 113 -15.44 -6.82 0.89
C GLN A 113 -15.16 -7.31 -0.53
N ASN A 114 -13.94 -7.20 -1.01
CA ASN A 114 -13.51 -7.64 -2.33
C ASN A 114 -12.77 -9.01 -2.30
N ILE A 115 -12.71 -9.69 -1.14
CA ILE A 115 -11.91 -10.92 -0.97
C ILE A 115 -12.28 -12.02 -1.98
N LYS A 116 -13.57 -12.16 -2.33
CA LYS A 116 -14.02 -13.13 -3.31
C LYS A 116 -13.45 -12.88 -4.71
N ILE A 117 -13.36 -11.61 -5.11
CA ILE A 117 -12.75 -11.23 -6.39
C ILE A 117 -11.27 -11.49 -6.33
N ILE A 118 -10.61 -11.04 -5.25
CA ILE A 118 -9.16 -11.19 -5.05
C ILE A 118 -8.74 -12.66 -5.04
N SER A 119 -9.51 -13.54 -4.41
CA SER A 119 -9.21 -14.97 -4.33
C SER A 119 -9.30 -15.69 -5.68
N GLN A 120 -10.05 -15.17 -6.64
CA GLN A 120 -10.21 -15.73 -7.98
C GLN A 120 -9.15 -15.25 -8.99
N ILE A 121 -8.39 -14.20 -8.64
CA ILE A 121 -7.34 -13.65 -9.49
C ILE A 121 -6.13 -14.57 -9.46
N TYR A 122 -5.48 -14.74 -10.60
CA TYR A 122 -4.25 -15.49 -10.71
C TYR A 122 -3.11 -14.86 -9.88
N GLY A 123 -2.24 -15.69 -9.32
CA GLY A 123 -1.07 -15.32 -8.53
C GLY A 123 -1.23 -15.57 -7.04
N ASP A 124 -0.11 -15.82 -6.38
CA ASP A 124 -0.05 -16.23 -4.96
C ASP A 124 0.15 -15.08 -3.98
N HIS A 125 0.43 -13.89 -4.50
CA HIS A 125 0.75 -12.73 -3.67
C HIS A 125 -0.14 -11.53 -3.97
N VAL A 126 -0.45 -10.77 -2.93
CA VAL A 126 -1.23 -9.53 -3.01
C VAL A 126 -0.41 -8.39 -2.45
N LEU A 127 -0.07 -7.41 -3.29
CA LEU A 127 0.58 -6.16 -2.89
C LEU A 127 -0.48 -5.09 -2.63
N ILE A 128 -0.56 -4.56 -1.43
CA ILE A 128 -1.50 -3.49 -1.04
C ILE A 128 -0.75 -2.17 -0.93
N LEU A 129 -1.23 -1.15 -1.65
CA LEU A 129 -0.65 0.18 -1.72
C LEU A 129 -1.69 1.24 -1.35
N SER A 130 -1.27 2.34 -0.75
CA SER A 130 -2.10 3.53 -0.64
C SER A 130 -2.04 4.35 -1.92
N GLY A 131 -3.18 4.84 -2.39
CA GLY A 131 -3.29 5.60 -3.64
C GLY A 131 -2.81 7.06 -3.56
N ASP A 132 -2.27 7.48 -2.44
CA ASP A 132 -1.81 8.85 -2.17
C ASP A 132 -0.33 8.92 -1.75
N HIS A 133 0.40 7.83 -1.89
CA HIS A 133 1.82 7.77 -1.59
C HIS A 133 2.67 8.54 -2.61
N MET A 134 3.66 9.27 -2.10
CA MET A 134 4.58 10.08 -2.91
C MET A 134 6.02 9.65 -2.65
N TYR A 135 6.39 8.47 -3.15
CA TYR A 135 7.78 7.97 -3.08
C TYR A 135 8.10 7.14 -4.33
N ARG A 136 9.39 6.96 -4.59
CA ARG A 136 9.90 6.03 -5.60
C ARG A 136 10.32 4.74 -4.89
N MET A 137 9.76 3.60 -5.31
CA MET A 137 10.08 2.30 -4.73
C MET A 137 10.03 1.23 -5.82
N ASP A 138 10.99 0.32 -5.76
CA ASP A 138 10.99 -0.94 -6.52
C ASP A 138 10.39 -2.05 -5.63
N TYR A 139 9.18 -2.45 -5.94
CA TYR A 139 8.47 -3.45 -5.15
C TYR A 139 9.02 -4.88 -5.31
N ARG A 140 9.91 -5.13 -6.31
CA ARG A 140 10.57 -6.42 -6.47
C ARG A 140 11.43 -6.77 -5.26
N GLN A 141 12.10 -5.80 -4.67
CA GLN A 141 12.91 -6.03 -3.47
C GLN A 141 12.05 -6.53 -2.31
N LEU A 142 10.92 -5.86 -2.06
CA LEU A 142 9.99 -6.26 -1.02
C LEU A 142 9.38 -7.65 -1.26
N LEU A 143 9.09 -7.97 -2.53
CA LEU A 143 8.57 -9.29 -2.92
C LEU A 143 9.63 -10.39 -2.72
N ASN A 144 10.88 -10.13 -3.09
CA ASN A 144 11.97 -11.08 -2.87
C ASN A 144 12.15 -11.39 -1.39
N ASP A 145 12.21 -10.34 -0.54
CA ASP A 145 12.28 -10.52 0.91
C ASP A 145 11.11 -11.35 1.45
N HIS A 146 9.90 -11.10 0.92
CA HIS A 146 8.69 -11.86 1.29
C HIS A 146 8.81 -13.35 0.96
N ILE A 147 9.28 -13.67 -0.26
CA ILE A 147 9.42 -15.04 -0.75
C ILE A 147 10.57 -15.76 -0.03
N GLU A 148 11.73 -15.14 0.09
CA GLU A 148 12.91 -15.70 0.73
C GLU A 148 12.66 -16.07 2.20
N ASN A 149 11.94 -15.20 2.90
CA ASN A 149 11.57 -15.43 4.30
C ASN A 149 10.31 -16.32 4.45
N ARG A 150 9.69 -16.77 3.34
CA ARG A 150 8.42 -17.53 3.36
C ARG A 150 7.37 -16.87 4.24
N ALA A 151 7.32 -15.55 4.20
CA ALA A 151 6.45 -14.77 5.07
C ALA A 151 4.97 -14.91 4.63
N ASP A 152 4.05 -14.86 5.57
CA ASP A 152 2.62 -14.71 5.27
C ASP A 152 2.27 -13.25 5.02
N ILE A 153 2.95 -12.33 5.72
CA ILE A 153 2.79 -10.89 5.59
C ILE A 153 4.16 -10.22 5.64
N THR A 154 4.43 -9.32 4.70
CA THR A 154 5.60 -8.43 4.74
C THR A 154 5.13 -6.98 4.70
N ILE A 155 5.73 -6.14 5.54
CA ILE A 155 5.36 -4.71 5.68
C ILE A 155 6.60 -3.88 5.34
N ALA A 156 6.47 -2.93 4.41
CA ALA A 156 7.50 -1.94 4.21
C ALA A 156 7.46 -0.92 5.36
N VAL A 157 8.60 -0.72 5.97
CA VAL A 157 8.76 0.16 7.13
C VAL A 157 9.86 1.19 6.90
N LYS A 158 9.84 2.28 7.66
CA LYS A 158 10.92 3.25 7.73
C LYS A 158 11.26 3.57 9.18
N PRO A 159 12.53 3.85 9.50
CA PRO A 159 12.90 4.40 10.79
C PRO A 159 12.28 5.78 10.97
N CYS A 160 11.93 6.13 12.19
CA CYS A 160 11.36 7.43 12.51
C CYS A 160 11.62 7.84 13.96
N SER A 161 11.47 9.14 14.20
CA SER A 161 11.59 9.74 15.52
C SER A 161 10.36 9.51 16.39
N GLU A 162 10.49 9.75 17.68
CA GLU A 162 9.37 9.68 18.64
C GLU A 162 8.20 10.60 18.28
N LYS A 163 8.48 11.77 17.70
CA LYS A 163 7.45 12.72 17.29
C LYS A 163 6.64 12.21 16.09
N GLU A 164 7.30 11.53 15.16
CA GLU A 164 6.69 11.06 13.92
C GLU A 164 5.83 9.82 14.14
N ILE A 165 6.28 8.89 15.01
CA ILE A 165 5.61 7.59 15.19
C ILE A 165 4.16 7.71 15.66
N ALA A 166 3.81 8.78 16.38
CA ALA A 166 2.44 9.05 16.81
C ALA A 166 1.42 9.14 15.66
N GLY A 167 1.88 9.40 14.43
CA GLY A 167 1.04 9.50 13.23
C GLY A 167 0.94 8.22 12.40
N PHE A 168 1.73 7.19 12.73
CA PHE A 168 1.89 5.96 11.94
C PHE A 168 1.57 4.71 12.75
N GLY A 169 1.40 3.60 12.06
CA GLY A 169 1.46 2.29 12.70
C GLY A 169 2.91 1.98 13.11
N ALA A 170 3.14 1.70 14.38
CA ALA A 170 4.44 1.31 14.92
C ALA A 170 4.59 -0.20 14.89
N ALA A 171 5.72 -0.69 14.38
CA ALA A 171 6.08 -2.10 14.42
C ALA A 171 7.23 -2.33 15.39
N MET A 172 7.10 -3.32 16.27
CA MET A 172 8.21 -3.85 17.05
C MET A 172 8.72 -5.11 16.36
N VAL A 173 10.03 -5.19 16.17
CA VAL A 173 10.68 -6.32 15.49
C VAL A 173 11.71 -6.98 16.40
N ASP A 174 11.89 -8.27 16.22
CA ASP A 174 13.01 -9.01 16.81
C ASP A 174 14.32 -8.82 16.01
N GLU A 175 15.40 -9.45 16.45
CA GLU A 175 16.71 -9.36 15.81
C GLU A 175 16.73 -9.91 14.37
N SER A 176 15.78 -10.77 14.01
CA SER A 176 15.62 -11.30 12.65
C SER A 176 14.85 -10.37 11.73
N GLY A 177 14.25 -9.29 12.27
CA GLY A 177 13.36 -8.39 11.56
C GLY A 177 11.90 -8.87 11.51
N ARG A 178 11.55 -9.94 12.25
CA ARG A 178 10.17 -10.41 12.35
C ARG A 178 9.37 -9.47 13.25
N ILE A 179 8.19 -9.05 12.78
CA ILE A 179 7.28 -8.23 13.56
C ILE A 179 6.65 -9.08 14.66
N ILE A 180 6.87 -8.68 15.91
CA ILE A 180 6.34 -9.34 17.10
C ILE A 180 5.18 -8.57 17.73
N GLU A 181 5.10 -7.27 17.48
CA GLU A 181 3.96 -6.44 17.90
C GLU A 181 3.71 -5.31 16.90
N PHE A 182 2.46 -4.88 16.77
CA PHE A 182 2.05 -3.75 15.94
C PHE A 182 1.03 -2.89 16.69
N ARG A 183 1.28 -1.58 16.78
CA ARG A 183 0.38 -0.61 17.42
C ARG A 183 0.03 0.52 16.47
N GLU A 184 -1.26 0.69 16.22
CA GLU A 184 -1.74 1.77 15.35
C GLU A 184 -1.72 3.11 16.07
N LYS A 185 -0.95 4.06 15.56
CA LYS A 185 -0.87 5.45 16.03
C LYS A 185 -0.70 5.60 17.55
N PRO A 186 0.40 5.12 18.13
CA PRO A 186 0.64 5.18 19.57
C PRO A 186 0.90 6.65 19.99
N ALA A 187 -0.17 7.38 20.23
CA ALA A 187 -0.11 8.85 20.46
C ALA A 187 0.48 9.23 21.81
N THR A 188 0.36 8.37 22.82
CA THR A 188 0.85 8.66 24.19
C THR A 188 2.20 7.98 24.45
N PRO A 189 3.03 8.52 25.37
CA PRO A 189 4.27 7.85 25.78
C PRO A 189 4.04 6.41 26.25
N ASP A 190 3.00 6.17 27.02
CA ASP A 190 2.66 4.83 27.51
C ASP A 190 2.30 3.87 26.37
N ALA A 191 1.60 4.37 25.33
CA ALA A 191 1.29 3.59 24.15
C ALA A 191 2.53 3.27 23.30
N ARG A 192 3.60 4.04 23.40
CA ARG A 192 4.88 3.82 22.71
C ARG A 192 5.86 2.95 23.48
N LYS A 193 5.68 2.83 24.78
CA LYS A 193 6.60 2.11 25.65
C LYS A 193 6.83 0.69 25.16
N GLY A 194 8.11 0.33 24.98
CA GLY A 194 8.54 -0.98 24.51
C GLY A 194 8.41 -1.21 23.02
N MET A 195 8.14 -0.14 22.22
CA MET A 195 8.10 -0.22 20.77
C MET A 195 9.42 0.21 20.09
N GLU A 196 10.42 0.54 20.90
CA GLU A 196 11.75 0.90 20.43
C GLU A 196 12.45 -0.32 19.83
N VAL A 197 13.11 -0.12 18.70
CA VAL A 197 13.91 -1.15 18.05
C VAL A 197 15.23 -1.31 18.80
N VAL A 198 15.71 -2.53 18.90
CA VAL A 198 16.99 -2.84 19.54
C VAL A 198 18.12 -2.07 18.83
N PRO A 199 18.97 -1.31 19.58
CA PRO A 199 19.99 -0.46 18.97
C PRO A 199 20.93 -1.20 18.02
N SER A 200 21.31 -2.44 18.36
CA SER A 200 22.18 -3.27 17.50
C SER A 200 21.59 -3.53 16.11
N LEU A 201 20.27 -3.67 16.00
CA LEU A 201 19.61 -3.83 14.70
C LEU A 201 19.64 -2.54 13.88
N LEU A 202 19.42 -1.39 14.52
CA LEU A 202 19.52 -0.07 13.87
C LEU A 202 20.93 0.16 13.33
N GLU A 203 21.95 -0.07 14.15
CA GLU A 203 23.35 0.07 13.78
C GLU A 203 23.74 -0.85 12.61
N SER A 204 23.29 -2.12 12.63
CA SER A 204 23.54 -3.08 11.55
C SER A 204 22.96 -2.64 10.20
N LYS A 205 21.93 -1.80 10.21
CA LYS A 205 21.26 -1.22 9.04
C LYS A 205 21.72 0.20 8.73
N GLY A 206 22.70 0.75 9.47
CA GLY A 206 23.19 2.11 9.29
C GLY A 206 22.18 3.19 9.66
N VAL A 207 21.23 2.88 10.55
CA VAL A 207 20.20 3.81 11.01
C VAL A 207 20.67 4.55 12.25
N SER A 208 20.44 5.88 12.29
CA SER A 208 20.80 6.70 13.45
C SER A 208 19.98 6.31 14.70
N ALA A 209 20.63 6.36 15.87
CA ALA A 209 19.99 6.14 17.17
C ALA A 209 18.88 7.17 17.50
N ASP A 210 18.85 8.32 16.81
CA ASP A 210 17.79 9.31 16.94
C ASP A 210 16.44 8.87 16.35
N LEU A 211 16.42 7.73 15.64
CA LEU A 211 15.26 7.14 14.98
C LEU A 211 14.92 5.76 15.58
N PRO A 212 14.55 5.69 16.88
CA PRO A 212 14.43 4.43 17.60
C PRO A 212 13.17 3.63 17.25
N TYR A 213 12.26 4.17 16.45
CA TYR A 213 11.00 3.52 16.09
C TYR A 213 10.98 3.11 14.62
N ILE A 214 10.16 2.11 14.30
CA ILE A 214 9.88 1.68 12.93
C ILE A 214 8.41 1.96 12.60
N ALA A 215 8.18 2.82 11.61
CA ALA A 215 6.86 3.20 11.13
C ALA A 215 6.46 2.39 9.89
N SER A 216 5.23 1.87 9.88
CA SER A 216 4.63 1.27 8.69
C SER A 216 4.45 2.33 7.60
N MET A 217 4.88 2.01 6.40
CA MET A 217 4.68 2.85 5.22
C MET A 217 3.30 2.63 4.56
N GLY A 218 2.48 1.70 5.07
CA GLY A 218 1.21 1.36 4.44
C GLY A 218 1.37 0.60 3.12
N VAL A 219 2.48 -0.11 2.96
CA VAL A 219 2.78 -1.00 1.85
C VAL A 219 2.92 -2.41 2.41
N TYR A 220 2.10 -3.32 1.93
CA TYR A 220 2.00 -4.67 2.46
C TYR A 220 2.03 -5.70 1.34
N ILE A 221 2.72 -6.82 1.55
CA ILE A 221 2.56 -8.02 0.74
C ILE A 221 1.95 -9.11 1.60
N PHE A 222 0.93 -9.77 1.06
CA PHE A 222 0.27 -10.92 1.66
C PHE A 222 0.44 -12.13 0.76
N ARG A 223 0.68 -13.30 1.33
CA ARG A 223 0.46 -14.57 0.68
C ARG A 223 -1.04 -14.86 0.68
N LYS A 224 -1.59 -15.31 -0.45
CA LYS A 224 -3.00 -15.70 -0.59
C LYS A 224 -3.33 -16.99 0.16
#